data_4285d9de5f68f414bf876611da07a1f2
#
_entry.id   4285d9de5f68f414bf876611da07a1f2
#
_cell.length_a   1.000
_cell.length_b   1.000
_cell.length_c   1.000
_cell.angle_alpha   90.00
_cell.angle_beta   90.00
_cell.angle_gamma   90.00
#
_symmetry.space_group_name_H-M   'P 1'
#
loop_
_entity.id
_entity.type
_entity.pdbx_description
1 polymer ?
#
loop_
_entity_poly.entity_id
_entity_poly.type
_entity_poly.pdbx_seq_one_letter_code
_entity_poly.pdbx_strand_id
1 'polypeptide(L)'
;MKLQSLTRLLPTWKNAALAVLSATLLILAFPDFEFWFLAWFALIPLFWAIERESESTVKSFILGWIFGTYFFFGTCWWLTFAPITYAAFHPVLAYFLLFCATLIVGLFPGMFAAILSVFFRRFGYYAIVSAPFIWVFFEFLRYWLTGNNWNSIGYSQSFQPRTVQHAAFGGMLFVGFLVALLNSLVSLWFLKIKKYYLLIIAVLLFCVITDVPRITFEYDNLFLPKRSDARIIAIQPNVPMSGLTYEKWAQLRQKHVQLAESALQKLTTDNRKPTTVIFPESPMNFAYDEDPEFQEFISAFAARNNVHVLFNAAEPDLSNKKYFNSAVMIDPQGKKIAQYDKIYLVPFGESVPAPLQSIVPAFVGSFSYGNEYDLLPLGDAKAGVMICFESHFGSLSREYVLKGADILIEMTNDGYLGPTPVLRQHLANAVFRAVETGRPVLRVTNVGITAYINERGEVIDPTESYTEDTRIWSVSKSDGSQTFYVRYGDWFAWFCSIVTLGLLLIGFWYGKNNSEYVITDK
;
A
#
# COMPACT_ATOMS: atom_id res chain seq x y z
N MET A 1 -36.43 1.96 -31.30
CA MET A 1 -35.36 2.92 -31.69
C MET A 1 -34.27 3.14 -30.64
N LYS A 2 -34.56 3.22 -29.31
CA LYS A 2 -33.54 3.49 -28.27
C LYS A 2 -32.56 2.33 -27.98
N LEU A 3 -32.98 1.05 -28.11
CA LEU A 3 -32.09 -0.11 -27.84
C LEU A 3 -30.97 -0.28 -28.89
N GLN A 4 -31.27 -0.06 -30.16
CA GLN A 4 -30.27 -0.19 -31.24
C GLN A 4 -29.20 0.92 -31.22
N SER A 5 -29.48 2.07 -30.59
CA SER A 5 -28.49 3.14 -30.42
C SER A 5 -27.52 2.83 -29.25
N LEU A 6 -27.98 2.16 -28.21
CA LEU A 6 -27.16 1.77 -27.06
C LEU A 6 -26.17 0.64 -27.41
N THR A 7 -26.59 -0.35 -28.22
CA THR A 7 -25.71 -1.45 -28.67
C THR A 7 -24.55 -0.96 -29.55
N ARG A 8 -24.71 0.17 -30.24
CA ARG A 8 -23.63 0.80 -31.02
C ARG A 8 -22.53 1.43 -30.17
N LEU A 9 -22.80 1.72 -28.88
CA LEU A 9 -21.83 2.29 -27.94
C LEU A 9 -21.04 1.22 -27.19
N LEU A 10 -21.47 -0.04 -27.21
CA LEU A 10 -20.76 -1.13 -26.54
C LEU A 10 -19.59 -1.64 -27.39
N PRO A 11 -18.45 -2.00 -26.76
CA PRO A 11 -17.36 -2.65 -27.48
C PRO A 11 -17.79 -4.02 -27.99
N THR A 12 -17.05 -4.55 -28.97
CA THR A 12 -17.31 -5.92 -29.44
C THR A 12 -17.04 -6.91 -28.30
N TRP A 13 -17.79 -8.03 -28.26
CA TRP A 13 -17.61 -9.05 -27.20
C TRP A 13 -16.18 -9.61 -27.15
N LYS A 14 -15.51 -9.70 -28.34
CA LYS A 14 -14.10 -10.15 -28.41
C LYS A 14 -13.16 -9.18 -27.71
N ASN A 15 -13.35 -7.88 -27.88
CA ASN A 15 -12.54 -6.86 -27.21
C ASN A 15 -12.88 -6.76 -25.72
N ALA A 16 -14.14 -6.95 -25.31
CA ALA A 16 -14.53 -7.07 -23.91
C ALA A 16 -13.86 -8.31 -23.25
N ALA A 17 -13.82 -9.45 -23.95
CA ALA A 17 -13.11 -10.64 -23.46
C ALA A 17 -11.59 -10.40 -23.30
N LEU A 18 -10.95 -9.61 -24.18
CA LEU A 18 -9.55 -9.21 -24.00
C LEU A 18 -9.35 -8.32 -22.77
N ALA A 19 -10.28 -7.42 -22.48
CA ALA A 19 -10.22 -6.61 -21.25
C ALA A 19 -10.36 -7.46 -19.99
N VAL A 20 -11.27 -8.44 -19.98
CA VAL A 20 -11.42 -9.42 -18.89
C VAL A 20 -10.17 -10.29 -18.76
N LEU A 21 -9.61 -10.80 -19.86
CA LEU A 21 -8.36 -11.57 -19.85
C LEU A 21 -7.21 -10.76 -19.25
N SER A 22 -7.09 -9.49 -19.65
CA SER A 22 -6.09 -8.57 -19.11
C SER A 22 -6.22 -8.42 -17.59
N ALA A 23 -7.43 -8.19 -17.09
CA ALA A 23 -7.68 -8.10 -15.65
C ALA A 23 -7.40 -9.43 -14.94
N THR A 24 -7.78 -10.57 -15.52
CA THR A 24 -7.50 -11.89 -14.95
C THR A 24 -5.99 -12.12 -14.79
N LEU A 25 -5.20 -11.85 -15.84
CA LEU A 25 -3.74 -11.96 -15.76
C LEU A 25 -3.16 -11.08 -14.66
N LEU A 26 -3.71 -9.88 -14.50
CA LEU A 26 -3.23 -8.96 -13.46
C LEU A 26 -3.68 -9.42 -12.06
N ILE A 27 -4.90 -9.93 -11.88
CA ILE A 27 -5.35 -10.53 -10.61
C ILE A 27 -4.41 -11.66 -10.17
N LEU A 28 -4.05 -12.54 -11.11
CA LEU A 28 -3.12 -13.65 -10.83
C LEU A 28 -1.71 -13.18 -10.46
N ALA A 29 -1.33 -11.95 -10.78
CA ALA A 29 -0.04 -11.39 -10.39
C ALA A 29 -0.01 -10.85 -8.94
N PHE A 30 -1.16 -10.70 -8.31
CA PHE A 30 -1.29 -10.22 -6.93
C PHE A 30 -1.45 -11.38 -5.93
N PRO A 31 -1.23 -11.15 -4.62
CA PRO A 31 -1.62 -12.11 -3.59
C PRO A 31 -3.13 -12.40 -3.65
N ASP A 32 -3.53 -13.68 -3.54
CA ASP A 32 -2.79 -14.88 -3.08
C ASP A 32 -1.98 -15.64 -4.16
N PHE A 33 -2.15 -15.33 -5.42
CA PHE A 33 -1.56 -16.15 -6.49
C PHE A 33 -0.08 -15.86 -6.66
N GLU A 34 0.32 -14.60 -6.60
CA GLU A 34 1.71 -14.11 -6.73
C GLU A 34 2.45 -14.59 -8.00
N PHE A 35 1.74 -14.83 -9.08
CA PHE A 35 2.37 -15.05 -10.39
C PHE A 35 2.87 -13.70 -10.94
N TRP A 36 3.75 -13.04 -10.19
CA TRP A 36 4.24 -11.68 -10.40
C TRP A 36 4.66 -11.38 -11.84
N PHE A 37 5.23 -12.37 -12.54
CA PHE A 37 5.69 -12.24 -13.92
C PHE A 37 4.54 -11.97 -14.89
N LEU A 38 3.29 -12.34 -14.57
CA LEU A 38 2.15 -12.06 -15.41
C LEU A 38 1.86 -10.56 -15.53
N ALA A 39 2.20 -9.75 -14.52
CA ALA A 39 2.01 -8.30 -14.59
C ALA A 39 2.76 -7.67 -15.77
N TRP A 40 3.89 -8.23 -16.18
CA TRP A 40 4.71 -7.75 -17.29
C TRP A 40 4.06 -7.94 -18.67
N PHE A 41 2.96 -8.70 -18.75
CA PHE A 41 2.22 -8.98 -19.98
C PHE A 41 0.71 -8.72 -19.83
N ALA A 42 0.25 -8.45 -18.63
CA ALA A 42 -1.17 -8.38 -18.30
C ALA A 42 -1.92 -7.28 -19.05
N LEU A 43 -1.29 -6.14 -19.37
CA LEU A 43 -1.95 -5.02 -20.04
C LEU A 43 -1.99 -5.18 -21.57
N ILE A 44 -1.25 -6.11 -22.16
CA ILE A 44 -1.20 -6.29 -23.62
C ILE A 44 -2.58 -6.54 -24.23
N PRO A 45 -3.41 -7.47 -23.71
CA PRO A 45 -4.74 -7.70 -24.27
C PRO A 45 -5.64 -6.46 -24.20
N LEU A 46 -5.54 -5.67 -23.11
CA LEU A 46 -6.27 -4.42 -22.97
C LEU A 46 -5.83 -3.39 -24.02
N PHE A 47 -4.53 -3.23 -24.24
CA PHE A 47 -4.00 -2.28 -25.22
C PHE A 47 -4.46 -2.63 -26.64
N TRP A 48 -4.51 -3.91 -27.01
CA TRP A 48 -5.06 -4.36 -28.29
C TRP A 48 -6.55 -4.09 -28.41
N ALA A 49 -7.31 -4.31 -27.34
CA ALA A 49 -8.74 -4.03 -27.34
C ALA A 49 -9.01 -2.53 -27.54
N ILE A 50 -8.24 -1.67 -26.85
CA ILE A 50 -8.35 -0.21 -26.99
C ILE A 50 -7.98 0.25 -28.40
N GLU A 51 -6.90 -0.29 -28.98
CA GLU A 51 -6.48 0.06 -30.35
C GLU A 51 -7.58 -0.26 -31.36
N ARG A 52 -8.16 -1.46 -31.27
CA ARG A 52 -9.23 -1.90 -32.20
C ARG A 52 -10.52 -1.11 -32.07
N GLU A 53 -10.83 -0.55 -30.91
CA GLU A 53 -12.01 0.28 -30.67
C GLU A 53 -11.65 1.78 -30.59
N SER A 54 -10.44 2.16 -31.01
CA SER A 54 -9.91 3.51 -30.83
C SER A 54 -10.71 4.60 -31.54
N GLU A 55 -11.47 4.26 -32.57
CA GLU A 55 -12.41 5.17 -33.27
C GLU A 55 -13.53 5.69 -32.35
N SER A 56 -13.84 4.98 -31.27
CA SER A 56 -14.85 5.37 -30.29
C SER A 56 -14.26 5.49 -28.90
N THR A 57 -14.11 6.72 -28.42
CA THR A 57 -13.65 7.00 -27.03
C THR A 57 -14.56 6.33 -25.99
N VAL A 58 -15.88 6.26 -26.24
CA VAL A 58 -16.84 5.63 -25.33
C VAL A 58 -16.60 4.12 -25.23
N LYS A 59 -16.38 3.43 -26.36
CA LYS A 59 -16.11 1.99 -26.35
C LYS A 59 -14.79 1.69 -25.64
N SER A 60 -13.76 2.50 -25.90
CA SER A 60 -12.46 2.37 -25.22
C SER A 60 -12.58 2.62 -23.73
N PHE A 61 -13.35 3.65 -23.31
CA PHE A 61 -13.65 3.88 -21.91
C PHE A 61 -14.31 2.66 -21.25
N ILE A 62 -15.33 2.07 -21.90
CA ILE A 62 -16.03 0.88 -21.37
C ILE A 62 -15.08 -0.30 -21.23
N LEU A 63 -14.12 -0.50 -22.16
CA LEU A 63 -13.11 -1.56 -22.05
C LEU A 63 -12.22 -1.38 -20.82
N GLY A 64 -11.70 -0.17 -20.59
CA GLY A 64 -10.92 0.14 -19.39
C GLY A 64 -11.75 0.04 -18.12
N TRP A 65 -13.02 0.42 -18.17
CA TRP A 65 -13.95 0.31 -17.04
C TRP A 65 -14.26 -1.14 -16.68
N ILE A 66 -14.51 -2.01 -17.67
CA ILE A 66 -14.67 -3.47 -17.47
C ILE A 66 -13.40 -4.04 -16.82
N PHE A 67 -12.23 -3.74 -17.39
CA PHE A 67 -10.94 -4.17 -16.87
C PHE A 67 -10.78 -3.76 -15.40
N GLY A 68 -10.95 -2.47 -15.10
CA GLY A 68 -10.73 -1.94 -13.74
C GLY A 68 -11.72 -2.48 -12.72
N THR A 69 -13.02 -2.53 -13.09
CA THR A 69 -14.06 -3.08 -12.23
C THR A 69 -13.76 -4.53 -11.86
N TYR A 70 -13.44 -5.36 -12.86
CA TYR A 70 -13.15 -6.77 -12.64
C TYR A 70 -11.84 -6.98 -11.87
N PHE A 71 -10.80 -6.21 -12.16
CA PHE A 71 -9.53 -6.25 -11.43
C PHE A 71 -9.71 -5.92 -9.96
N PHE A 72 -10.32 -4.78 -9.62
CA PHE A 72 -10.52 -4.39 -8.23
C PHE A 72 -11.49 -5.30 -7.49
N PHE A 73 -12.52 -5.81 -8.17
CA PHE A 73 -13.41 -6.80 -7.58
C PHE A 73 -12.65 -8.09 -7.22
N GLY A 74 -11.81 -8.59 -8.11
CA GLY A 74 -11.04 -9.81 -7.90
C GLY A 74 -9.93 -9.68 -6.86
N THR A 75 -9.31 -8.49 -6.72
CA THR A 75 -8.19 -8.27 -5.77
C THR A 75 -8.63 -7.72 -4.41
N CYS A 76 -9.85 -7.16 -4.29
CA CYS A 76 -10.35 -6.53 -3.06
C CYS A 76 -11.60 -7.23 -2.49
N TRP A 77 -11.90 -8.47 -2.88
CA TRP A 77 -13.08 -9.19 -2.38
C TRP A 77 -13.07 -9.36 -0.85
N TRP A 78 -11.92 -9.33 -0.24
CA TRP A 78 -11.72 -9.38 1.21
C TRP A 78 -12.42 -8.22 1.97
N LEU A 79 -12.73 -7.10 1.31
CA LEU A 79 -13.53 -6.02 1.91
C LEU A 79 -14.93 -6.46 2.33
N THR A 80 -15.44 -7.59 1.81
CA THR A 80 -16.72 -8.15 2.23
C THR A 80 -16.65 -8.90 3.56
N PHE A 81 -15.44 -9.27 4.03
CA PHE A 81 -15.28 -10.10 5.22
C PHE A 81 -15.84 -9.42 6.48
N ALA A 82 -15.41 -8.19 6.77
CA ALA A 82 -15.87 -7.49 7.97
C ALA A 82 -17.39 -7.22 7.99
N PRO A 83 -18.02 -6.70 6.92
CA PRO A 83 -19.46 -6.54 6.85
C PRO A 83 -20.24 -7.84 7.09
N ILE A 84 -19.79 -8.95 6.50
CA ILE A 84 -20.46 -10.25 6.66
C ILE A 84 -20.25 -10.80 8.07
N THR A 85 -19.00 -10.79 8.57
CA THR A 85 -18.62 -11.48 9.79
C THR A 85 -19.01 -10.71 11.06
N TYR A 86 -18.82 -9.38 11.05
CA TYR A 86 -19.01 -8.56 12.26
C TYR A 86 -20.24 -7.66 12.23
N ALA A 87 -20.70 -7.22 11.05
CA ALA A 87 -21.90 -6.40 10.92
C ALA A 87 -23.14 -7.19 10.47
N ALA A 88 -23.05 -8.53 10.37
CA ALA A 88 -24.12 -9.44 9.99
C ALA A 88 -24.82 -9.09 8.65
N PHE A 89 -24.10 -8.49 7.71
CA PHE A 89 -24.64 -8.22 6.37
C PHE A 89 -24.88 -9.55 5.65
N HIS A 90 -26.00 -9.61 4.93
CA HIS A 90 -26.20 -10.72 4.02
C HIS A 90 -25.12 -10.72 2.95
N PRO A 91 -24.46 -11.86 2.62
CA PRO A 91 -23.36 -11.92 1.67
C PRO A 91 -23.65 -11.23 0.32
N VAL A 92 -24.87 -11.44 -0.22
CA VAL A 92 -25.30 -10.80 -1.49
C VAL A 92 -25.21 -9.27 -1.40
N LEU A 93 -25.62 -8.67 -0.27
CA LEU A 93 -25.54 -7.23 -0.07
C LEU A 93 -24.08 -6.76 0.01
N ALA A 94 -23.23 -7.48 0.76
CA ALA A 94 -21.82 -7.14 0.90
C ALA A 94 -21.10 -7.17 -0.46
N TYR A 95 -21.28 -8.22 -1.25
CA TYR A 95 -20.71 -8.31 -2.60
C TYR A 95 -21.32 -7.31 -3.58
N PHE A 96 -22.59 -6.96 -3.45
CA PHE A 96 -23.21 -5.91 -4.25
C PHE A 96 -22.61 -4.53 -3.94
N LEU A 97 -22.38 -4.20 -2.67
CA LEU A 97 -21.73 -2.96 -2.27
C LEU A 97 -20.27 -2.91 -2.76
N LEU A 98 -19.54 -4.01 -2.66
CA LEU A 98 -18.21 -4.13 -3.25
C LEU A 98 -18.25 -3.88 -4.76
N PHE A 99 -19.19 -4.49 -5.48
CA PHE A 99 -19.34 -4.28 -6.92
C PHE A 99 -19.59 -2.81 -7.25
N CYS A 100 -20.48 -2.13 -6.50
CA CYS A 100 -20.70 -0.70 -6.66
C CYS A 100 -19.43 0.14 -6.42
N ALA A 101 -18.64 -0.19 -5.39
CA ALA A 101 -17.37 0.48 -5.12
C ALA A 101 -16.36 0.26 -6.24
N THR A 102 -16.27 -0.95 -6.78
CA THR A 102 -15.35 -1.27 -7.89
C THR A 102 -15.77 -0.63 -9.21
N LEU A 103 -17.07 -0.38 -9.45
CA LEU A 103 -17.53 0.44 -10.58
C LEU A 103 -16.98 1.86 -10.50
N ILE A 104 -16.93 2.45 -9.30
CA ILE A 104 -16.39 3.81 -9.08
C ILE A 104 -14.88 3.82 -9.31
N VAL A 105 -14.13 2.90 -8.69
CA VAL A 105 -12.68 2.84 -8.86
C VAL A 105 -12.29 2.45 -10.29
N GLY A 106 -13.08 1.63 -10.95
CA GLY A 106 -12.93 1.26 -12.36
C GLY A 106 -12.98 2.43 -13.35
N LEU A 107 -13.54 3.59 -12.93
CA LEU A 107 -13.55 4.79 -13.78
C LEU A 107 -12.14 5.26 -14.14
N PHE A 108 -11.14 5.08 -13.27
CA PHE A 108 -9.77 5.50 -13.54
C PHE A 108 -9.13 4.72 -14.71
N PRO A 109 -9.14 3.37 -14.75
CA PRO A 109 -8.76 2.64 -15.95
C PRO A 109 -9.66 2.92 -17.16
N GLY A 110 -10.93 3.24 -16.96
CA GLY A 110 -11.82 3.72 -18.02
C GLY A 110 -11.32 5.01 -18.66
N MET A 111 -10.98 6.01 -17.85
CA MET A 111 -10.43 7.28 -18.32
C MET A 111 -9.06 7.10 -18.99
N PHE A 112 -8.20 6.23 -18.42
CA PHE A 112 -6.95 5.84 -19.06
C PHE A 112 -7.20 5.34 -20.50
N ALA A 113 -8.10 4.39 -20.67
CA ALA A 113 -8.40 3.80 -21.96
C ALA A 113 -9.00 4.82 -22.95
N ALA A 114 -9.85 5.72 -22.46
CA ALA A 114 -10.42 6.81 -23.25
C ALA A 114 -9.33 7.75 -23.79
N ILE A 115 -8.40 8.18 -22.96
CA ILE A 115 -7.29 9.06 -23.38
C ILE A 115 -6.35 8.33 -24.35
N LEU A 116 -5.98 7.09 -24.04
CA LEU A 116 -5.13 6.30 -24.91
C LEU A 116 -5.77 6.11 -26.30
N SER A 117 -7.09 5.93 -26.39
CA SER A 117 -7.81 5.84 -27.67
C SER A 117 -7.72 7.13 -28.48
N VAL A 118 -7.80 8.29 -27.83
CA VAL A 118 -7.60 9.59 -28.49
C VAL A 118 -6.20 9.69 -29.08
N PHE A 119 -5.20 9.22 -28.34
CA PHE A 119 -3.82 9.23 -28.81
C PHE A 119 -3.60 8.26 -29.98
N PHE A 120 -4.21 7.08 -29.99
CA PHE A 120 -4.18 6.17 -31.13
C PHE A 120 -4.73 6.83 -32.39
N ARG A 121 -5.84 7.57 -32.31
CA ARG A 121 -6.39 8.30 -33.47
C ARG A 121 -5.48 9.42 -33.96
N ARG A 122 -4.71 10.05 -33.06
CA ARG A 122 -3.86 11.21 -33.41
C ARG A 122 -2.45 10.83 -33.83
N PHE A 123 -1.86 9.84 -33.18
CA PHE A 123 -0.45 9.48 -33.34
C PHE A 123 -0.24 8.07 -33.86
N GLY A 124 -1.34 7.36 -34.22
CA GLY A 124 -1.28 5.97 -34.67
C GLY A 124 -0.72 5.03 -33.61
N TYR A 125 -0.12 3.93 -34.03
CA TYR A 125 0.39 2.88 -33.14
C TYR A 125 1.48 3.33 -32.16
N TYR A 126 2.21 4.38 -32.51
CA TYR A 126 3.23 4.92 -31.61
C TYR A 126 2.67 5.55 -30.33
N ALA A 127 1.37 5.86 -30.33
CA ALA A 127 0.68 6.35 -29.14
C ALA A 127 0.81 5.41 -27.94
N ILE A 128 1.03 4.10 -28.17
CA ILE A 128 1.22 3.12 -27.09
C ILE A 128 2.41 3.46 -26.17
N VAL A 129 3.42 4.18 -26.67
CA VAL A 129 4.57 4.63 -25.86
C VAL A 129 4.15 5.62 -24.78
N SER A 130 3.02 6.30 -24.95
CA SER A 130 2.45 7.20 -23.94
C SER A 130 1.71 6.46 -22.82
N ALA A 131 1.33 5.20 -23.04
CA ALA A 131 0.48 4.45 -22.10
C ALA A 131 1.08 4.38 -20.66
N PRO A 132 2.40 4.19 -20.43
CA PRO A 132 2.96 4.17 -19.08
C PRO A 132 2.76 5.49 -18.33
N PHE A 133 2.91 6.63 -19.03
CA PHE A 133 2.71 7.96 -18.43
C PHE A 133 1.25 8.21 -18.05
N ILE A 134 0.32 7.83 -18.96
CA ILE A 134 -1.12 7.95 -18.71
C ILE A 134 -1.53 7.02 -17.57
N TRP A 135 -0.96 5.80 -17.49
CA TRP A 135 -1.25 4.84 -16.43
C TRP A 135 -0.88 5.39 -15.06
N VAL A 136 0.37 5.86 -14.89
CA VAL A 136 0.83 6.47 -13.65
C VAL A 136 0.02 7.72 -13.31
N PHE A 137 -0.31 8.56 -14.29
CA PHE A 137 -1.18 9.72 -14.06
C PHE A 137 -2.52 9.32 -13.44
N PHE A 138 -3.18 8.26 -13.93
CA PHE A 138 -4.47 7.84 -13.37
C PHE A 138 -4.36 7.10 -12.04
N GLU A 139 -3.29 6.35 -11.78
CA GLU A 139 -3.03 5.80 -10.45
C GLU A 139 -2.77 6.92 -9.44
N PHE A 140 -2.01 7.93 -9.80
CA PHE A 140 -1.73 9.10 -8.97
C PHE A 140 -2.98 9.96 -8.76
N LEU A 141 -3.78 10.19 -9.79
CA LEU A 141 -5.07 10.89 -9.68
C LEU A 141 -6.04 10.14 -8.77
N ARG A 142 -6.07 8.80 -8.85
CA ARG A 142 -6.86 7.97 -7.94
C ARG A 142 -6.43 8.20 -6.50
N TYR A 143 -5.13 8.17 -6.22
CA TYR A 143 -4.61 8.48 -4.88
C TYR A 143 -5.05 9.85 -4.39
N TRP A 144 -4.93 10.88 -5.21
CA TRP A 144 -5.32 12.24 -4.84
C TRP A 144 -6.83 12.42 -4.58
N LEU A 145 -7.67 11.77 -5.38
CA LEU A 145 -9.14 11.92 -5.25
C LEU A 145 -9.74 11.00 -4.19
N THR A 146 -9.16 9.83 -3.96
CA THR A 146 -9.75 8.83 -3.06
C THR A 146 -8.94 8.61 -1.78
N GLY A 147 -7.75 9.20 -1.66
CA GLY A 147 -6.79 8.90 -0.61
C GLY A 147 -6.24 7.47 -0.67
N ASN A 148 -6.42 6.77 -1.80
CA ASN A 148 -6.12 5.34 -1.87
C ASN A 148 -5.56 4.92 -3.24
N ASN A 149 -4.38 4.31 -3.23
CA ASN A 149 -3.77 3.64 -4.39
C ASN A 149 -3.56 2.14 -4.17
N TRP A 150 -4.33 1.50 -3.28
CA TRP A 150 -4.27 0.05 -3.01
C TRP A 150 -4.35 -0.73 -4.32
N ASN A 151 -3.51 -1.76 -4.44
CA ASN A 151 -3.37 -2.59 -5.63
C ASN A 151 -3.03 -1.79 -6.92
N SER A 152 -2.30 -0.68 -6.84
CA SER A 152 -1.60 -0.14 -7.99
C SER A 152 -0.65 -1.19 -8.56
N ILE A 153 -0.45 -1.17 -9.89
CA ILE A 153 0.25 -2.27 -10.59
C ILE A 153 1.65 -2.55 -10.04
N GLY A 154 2.33 -1.54 -9.49
CA GLY A 154 3.64 -1.68 -8.87
C GLY A 154 3.67 -2.68 -7.70
N TYR A 155 2.57 -2.80 -6.95
CA TYR A 155 2.48 -3.74 -5.83
C TYR A 155 2.55 -5.22 -6.26
N SER A 156 2.30 -5.55 -7.50
CA SER A 156 2.53 -6.88 -8.05
C SER A 156 4.00 -7.32 -7.98
N GLN A 157 4.94 -6.37 -7.77
CA GLN A 157 6.38 -6.60 -7.73
C GLN A 157 6.97 -6.49 -6.32
N SER A 158 6.17 -6.37 -5.28
CA SER A 158 6.60 -6.14 -3.89
C SER A 158 7.62 -7.16 -3.39
N PHE A 159 7.40 -8.43 -3.71
CA PHE A 159 8.25 -9.54 -3.25
C PHE A 159 9.29 -9.95 -4.30
N GLN A 160 9.61 -9.05 -5.23
CA GLN A 160 10.69 -9.23 -6.20
C GLN A 160 11.87 -8.34 -5.79
N PRO A 161 12.89 -8.90 -5.11
CA PRO A 161 13.91 -8.12 -4.41
C PRO A 161 14.67 -7.15 -5.31
N ARG A 162 14.81 -7.49 -6.60
CA ARG A 162 15.51 -6.64 -7.56
C ARG A 162 14.62 -5.54 -8.11
N THR A 163 13.40 -5.87 -8.48
CA THR A 163 12.46 -4.90 -9.09
C THR A 163 12.00 -3.85 -8.09
N VAL A 164 11.75 -4.24 -6.84
CA VAL A 164 11.26 -3.32 -5.81
C VAL A 164 12.27 -2.21 -5.49
N GLN A 165 13.60 -2.44 -5.70
CA GLN A 165 14.65 -1.43 -5.46
C GLN A 165 14.43 -0.13 -6.24
N HIS A 166 13.78 -0.20 -7.39
CA HIS A 166 13.48 0.99 -8.18
C HIS A 166 12.54 1.97 -7.45
N ALA A 167 11.83 1.51 -6.41
CA ALA A 167 11.02 2.38 -5.58
C ALA A 167 11.84 3.43 -4.81
N ALA A 168 13.12 3.17 -4.51
CA ALA A 168 14.01 4.15 -3.91
C ALA A 168 14.24 5.40 -4.79
N PHE A 169 14.00 5.29 -6.10
CA PHE A 169 14.12 6.40 -7.05
C PHE A 169 12.83 7.21 -7.21
N GLY A 170 11.70 6.56 -7.48
CA GLY A 170 10.46 7.28 -7.81
C GLY A 170 9.20 6.72 -7.14
N GLY A 171 9.37 5.98 -6.04
CA GLY A 171 8.27 5.37 -5.31
C GLY A 171 7.65 4.16 -6.02
N MET A 172 6.60 3.62 -5.44
CA MET A 172 5.83 2.51 -5.97
C MET A 172 5.31 2.79 -7.39
N LEU A 173 4.94 4.04 -7.70
CA LEU A 173 4.43 4.44 -9.01
C LEU A 173 5.50 4.34 -10.11
N PHE A 174 6.79 4.52 -9.78
CA PHE A 174 7.88 4.28 -10.73
C PHE A 174 8.00 2.80 -11.09
N VAL A 175 7.87 1.91 -10.11
CA VAL A 175 7.82 0.46 -10.38
C VAL A 175 6.63 0.12 -11.28
N GLY A 176 5.45 0.69 -11.02
CA GLY A 176 4.27 0.57 -11.87
C GLY A 176 4.51 1.07 -13.31
N PHE A 177 5.21 2.19 -13.45
CA PHE A 177 5.62 2.71 -14.75
C PHE A 177 6.48 1.70 -15.54
N LEU A 178 7.48 1.08 -14.90
CA LEU A 178 8.35 0.10 -15.55
C LEU A 178 7.56 -1.11 -16.05
N VAL A 179 6.61 -1.61 -15.24
CA VAL A 179 5.70 -2.69 -15.64
C VAL A 179 4.88 -2.28 -16.85
N ALA A 180 4.22 -1.10 -16.82
CA ALA A 180 3.42 -0.60 -17.93
C ALA A 180 4.27 -0.32 -19.19
N LEU A 181 5.52 0.16 -19.02
CA LEU A 181 6.45 0.41 -20.13
C LEU A 181 6.79 -0.86 -20.88
N LEU A 182 7.09 -1.96 -20.18
CA LEU A 182 7.36 -3.24 -20.83
C LEU A 182 6.14 -3.76 -21.59
N ASN A 183 4.95 -3.70 -20.97
CA ASN A 183 3.69 -4.03 -21.66
C ASN A 183 3.51 -3.21 -22.94
N SER A 184 3.84 -1.92 -22.93
CA SER A 184 3.75 -1.03 -24.08
C SER A 184 4.73 -1.42 -25.18
N LEU A 185 6.00 -1.69 -24.85
CA LEU A 185 7.02 -2.08 -25.81
C LEU A 185 6.70 -3.42 -26.49
N VAL A 186 6.25 -4.41 -25.70
CA VAL A 186 5.81 -5.69 -26.26
C VAL A 186 4.58 -5.53 -27.14
N SER A 187 3.61 -4.69 -26.73
CA SER A 187 2.42 -4.40 -27.55
C SER A 187 2.79 -3.73 -28.86
N LEU A 188 3.76 -2.83 -28.88
CA LEU A 188 4.23 -2.15 -30.08
C LEU A 188 4.79 -3.13 -31.12
N TRP A 189 5.49 -4.18 -30.65
CA TRP A 189 5.99 -5.24 -31.55
C TRP A 189 4.87 -6.02 -32.23
N PHE A 190 3.79 -6.31 -31.52
CA PHE A 190 2.62 -7.02 -32.05
C PHE A 190 1.72 -6.13 -32.95
N LEU A 191 1.66 -4.82 -32.69
CA LEU A 191 0.78 -3.87 -33.39
C LEU A 191 1.28 -3.42 -34.77
N LYS A 192 2.09 -4.22 -35.51
CA LYS A 192 2.59 -4.04 -36.90
C LYS A 192 4.01 -3.51 -37.06
N ILE A 193 4.72 -3.15 -36.01
CA ILE A 193 6.12 -2.77 -36.12
C ILE A 193 6.98 -4.04 -35.90
N LYS A 194 7.00 -4.92 -36.91
CA LYS A 194 7.82 -6.18 -36.89
C LYS A 194 9.32 -5.87 -36.94
N LYS A 195 9.79 -5.02 -36.04
CA LYS A 195 11.20 -4.69 -35.92
C LYS A 195 11.74 -5.47 -34.72
N TYR A 196 12.48 -6.53 -34.96
CA TYR A 196 13.05 -7.44 -33.93
C TYR A 196 13.83 -6.68 -32.85
N TYR A 197 14.37 -5.52 -33.17
CA TYR A 197 15.08 -4.70 -32.18
C TYR A 197 14.18 -4.22 -31.04
N LEU A 198 12.87 -4.01 -31.25
CA LEU A 198 11.94 -3.63 -30.17
C LEU A 198 11.76 -4.77 -29.15
N LEU A 199 11.68 -6.01 -29.63
CA LEU A 199 11.67 -7.16 -28.73
C LEU A 199 12.99 -7.30 -27.98
N ILE A 200 14.11 -7.09 -28.70
CA ILE A 200 15.45 -7.09 -28.07
C ILE A 200 15.54 -5.98 -27.02
N ILE A 201 15.07 -4.76 -27.31
CA ILE A 201 15.04 -3.66 -26.35
C ILE A 201 14.15 -4.02 -25.14
N ALA A 202 12.97 -4.61 -25.36
CA ALA A 202 12.09 -5.04 -24.28
C ALA A 202 12.76 -6.11 -23.39
N VAL A 203 13.41 -7.09 -23.99
CA VAL A 203 14.15 -8.15 -23.26
C VAL A 203 15.34 -7.55 -22.50
N LEU A 204 16.14 -6.69 -23.15
CA LEU A 204 17.26 -6.01 -22.48
C LEU A 204 16.77 -5.13 -21.34
N LEU A 205 15.69 -4.37 -21.54
CA LEU A 205 15.09 -3.55 -20.48
C LEU A 205 14.58 -4.42 -19.33
N PHE A 206 13.91 -5.54 -19.61
CA PHE A 206 13.48 -6.49 -18.60
C PHE A 206 14.68 -7.02 -17.80
N CYS A 207 15.74 -7.47 -18.47
CA CYS A 207 16.97 -7.92 -17.81
C CYS A 207 17.58 -6.79 -16.96
N VAL A 208 17.67 -5.58 -17.51
CA VAL A 208 18.17 -4.41 -16.76
C VAL A 208 17.31 -4.15 -15.52
N ILE A 209 15.98 -4.08 -15.64
CA ILE A 209 15.09 -3.84 -14.52
C ILE A 209 15.21 -4.93 -13.46
N THR A 210 15.43 -6.19 -13.87
CA THR A 210 15.55 -7.31 -12.96
C THR A 210 16.98 -7.56 -12.44
N ASP A 211 18.03 -7.04 -13.10
CA ASP A 211 19.44 -7.31 -12.75
C ASP A 211 20.27 -6.07 -12.31
N VAL A 212 19.79 -4.83 -12.56
CA VAL A 212 20.54 -3.58 -12.28
C VAL A 212 21.03 -3.42 -10.84
N PRO A 213 20.39 -3.98 -9.80
CA PRO A 213 20.92 -3.84 -8.44
C PRO A 213 22.33 -4.37 -8.23
N ARG A 214 22.86 -5.21 -9.14
CA ARG A 214 24.27 -5.64 -9.05
C ARG A 214 25.28 -4.55 -9.39
N ILE A 215 24.90 -3.57 -10.23
CA ILE A 215 25.83 -2.54 -10.73
C ILE A 215 25.89 -1.31 -9.82
N THR A 216 24.79 -0.99 -9.13
CA THR A 216 24.66 0.24 -8.35
C THR A 216 24.83 0.07 -6.85
N PHE A 217 24.86 -1.14 -6.35
CA PHE A 217 24.91 -1.44 -4.92
C PHE A 217 25.93 -2.53 -4.58
N GLU A 218 27.19 -2.37 -4.99
CA GLU A 218 28.31 -2.95 -4.26
C GLU A 218 28.41 -2.32 -2.84
N TYR A 219 27.27 -2.21 -2.17
CA TYR A 219 27.17 -1.83 -0.76
C TYR A 219 27.37 -3.06 0.17
N ASP A 220 27.80 -4.19 -0.36
CA ASP A 220 28.05 -5.39 0.46
C ASP A 220 29.14 -5.17 1.54
N ASN A 221 29.95 -4.13 1.40
CA ASN A 221 30.97 -3.76 2.39
C ASN A 221 30.52 -2.69 3.42
N LEU A 222 29.32 -2.12 3.29
CA LEU A 222 28.78 -1.14 4.26
C LEU A 222 28.00 -1.82 5.41
N PHE A 223 27.71 -3.10 5.30
CA PHE A 223 27.08 -3.89 6.36
C PHE A 223 28.10 -4.64 7.23
N LEU A 224 29.13 -3.94 7.67
CA LEU A 224 29.74 -4.32 8.93
C LEU A 224 28.60 -4.31 9.97
N PRO A 225 28.56 -5.30 10.89
CA PRO A 225 27.53 -5.30 11.93
C PRO A 225 27.59 -3.95 12.67
N LYS A 226 26.67 -3.05 12.30
CA LYS A 226 26.51 -1.78 13.00
C LYS A 226 26.28 -2.14 14.47
N ARG A 227 26.96 -1.46 15.37
CA ARG A 227 26.76 -1.67 16.81
C ARG A 227 25.27 -1.47 17.07
N SER A 228 24.57 -2.57 17.42
CA SER A 228 23.15 -2.51 17.71
C SER A 228 22.89 -1.53 18.84
N ASP A 229 22.04 -0.53 18.62
CA ASP A 229 21.73 0.53 19.58
C ASP A 229 20.60 0.13 20.51
N ALA A 230 19.67 -0.71 20.06
CA ALA A 230 18.56 -1.21 20.86
C ALA A 230 18.15 -2.63 20.45
N ARG A 231 17.44 -3.30 21.35
CA ARG A 231 16.82 -4.60 21.15
C ARG A 231 15.31 -4.45 21.14
N ILE A 232 14.64 -5.11 20.21
CA ILE A 232 13.19 -5.09 20.07
C ILE A 232 12.64 -6.48 20.29
N ILE A 233 11.57 -6.59 21.06
CA ILE A 233 10.76 -7.78 21.20
C ILE A 233 9.40 -7.47 20.62
N ALA A 234 9.07 -8.06 19.49
CA ALA A 234 7.78 -7.94 18.82
C ALA A 234 6.86 -9.07 19.25
N ILE A 235 5.64 -8.74 19.65
CA ILE A 235 4.66 -9.70 20.15
C ILE A 235 3.51 -9.85 19.16
N GLN A 236 3.22 -11.08 18.77
CA GLN A 236 2.01 -11.46 18.02
C GLN A 236 1.09 -12.26 18.95
N PRO A 237 0.11 -11.62 19.59
CA PRO A 237 -0.65 -12.25 20.66
C PRO A 237 -1.87 -13.07 20.19
N ASN A 238 -2.22 -12.97 18.93
CA ASN A 238 -3.38 -13.64 18.33
C ASN A 238 -4.69 -13.42 19.12
N VAL A 239 -4.97 -12.14 19.46
CA VAL A 239 -6.20 -11.75 20.16
C VAL A 239 -7.40 -11.91 19.21
N PRO A 240 -8.48 -12.60 19.63
CA PRO A 240 -9.68 -12.75 18.81
C PRO A 240 -10.40 -11.41 18.62
N MET A 241 -11.02 -11.25 17.43
CA MET A 241 -11.69 -9.99 17.04
C MET A 241 -13.09 -9.82 17.65
N SER A 242 -13.64 -10.83 18.30
CA SER A 242 -14.98 -10.83 18.89
C SER A 242 -15.06 -11.71 20.13
N GLY A 243 -16.14 -11.57 20.88
CA GLY A 243 -16.36 -12.35 22.10
C GLY A 243 -15.44 -11.94 23.27
N LEU A 244 -14.99 -10.70 23.28
CA LEU A 244 -14.14 -10.13 24.33
C LEU A 244 -15.03 -9.69 25.50
N THR A 245 -15.07 -10.52 26.58
CA THR A 245 -15.64 -10.16 27.87
C THR A 245 -14.55 -9.53 28.75
N TYR A 246 -14.93 -8.84 29.82
CA TYR A 246 -13.98 -8.26 30.79
C TYR A 246 -12.99 -9.31 31.33
N GLU A 247 -13.49 -10.49 31.68
CA GLU A 247 -12.65 -11.59 32.15
C GLU A 247 -11.64 -12.06 31.11
N LYS A 248 -12.05 -12.16 29.85
CA LYS A 248 -11.15 -12.46 28.73
C LYS A 248 -10.12 -11.36 28.52
N TRP A 249 -10.48 -10.11 28.70
CA TRP A 249 -9.53 -8.99 28.62
C TRP A 249 -8.41 -9.13 29.61
N ALA A 250 -8.72 -9.43 30.88
CA ALA A 250 -7.70 -9.64 31.90
C ALA A 250 -6.76 -10.81 31.54
N GLN A 251 -7.32 -11.92 31.07
CA GLN A 251 -6.53 -13.07 30.60
C GLN A 251 -5.64 -12.72 29.41
N LEU A 252 -6.15 -11.97 28.43
CA LEU A 252 -5.40 -11.58 27.25
C LEU A 252 -4.31 -10.55 27.56
N ARG A 253 -4.56 -9.59 28.48
CA ARG A 253 -3.51 -8.69 29.01
C ARG A 253 -2.38 -9.50 29.64
N GLN A 254 -2.71 -10.47 30.49
CA GLN A 254 -1.72 -11.35 31.10
C GLN A 254 -0.95 -12.19 30.08
N LYS A 255 -1.63 -12.67 29.03
CA LYS A 255 -1.00 -13.42 27.95
C LYS A 255 0.01 -12.60 27.16
N HIS A 256 -0.30 -11.32 26.85
CA HIS A 256 0.67 -10.42 26.20
C HIS A 256 1.98 -10.33 27.00
N VAL A 257 1.85 -10.14 28.31
CA VAL A 257 2.99 -10.04 29.22
C VAL A 257 3.75 -11.38 29.30
N GLN A 258 3.06 -12.50 29.40
CA GLN A 258 3.69 -13.84 29.43
C GLN A 258 4.49 -14.14 28.15
N LEU A 259 3.96 -13.80 26.97
CA LEU A 259 4.70 -13.91 25.71
C LEU A 259 5.96 -13.06 25.73
N ALA A 260 5.86 -11.81 26.20
CA ALA A 260 7.00 -10.91 26.32
C ALA A 260 8.04 -11.42 27.32
N GLU A 261 7.63 -11.87 28.50
CA GLU A 261 8.53 -12.43 29.52
C GLU A 261 9.23 -13.70 29.03
N SER A 262 8.50 -14.58 28.32
CA SER A 262 9.09 -15.76 27.71
C SER A 262 10.15 -15.43 26.65
N ALA A 263 9.94 -14.34 25.90
CA ALA A 263 10.94 -13.85 24.94
C ALA A 263 12.14 -13.21 25.67
N LEU A 264 11.90 -12.44 26.75
CA LEU A 264 12.95 -11.84 27.56
C LEU A 264 13.86 -12.90 28.20
N GLN A 265 13.31 -14.01 28.67
CA GLN A 265 14.09 -15.12 29.25
C GLN A 265 15.02 -15.80 28.24
N LYS A 266 14.69 -15.76 26.95
CA LYS A 266 15.56 -16.29 25.88
C LYS A 266 16.75 -15.39 25.57
N LEU A 267 16.76 -14.15 26.07
CA LEU A 267 17.85 -13.23 25.85
C LEU A 267 19.06 -13.67 26.67
N THR A 268 20.14 -13.95 25.99
CA THR A 268 21.44 -14.15 26.64
C THR A 268 21.92 -12.85 27.32
N THR A 269 22.69 -12.98 28.37
CA THR A 269 23.04 -12.01 29.44
C THR A 269 23.70 -10.68 29.05
N ASP A 270 23.62 -10.21 27.81
CA ASP A 270 24.06 -8.86 27.45
C ASP A 270 22.98 -7.81 27.82
N ASN A 271 22.84 -7.56 29.13
CA ASN A 271 21.85 -6.63 29.69
C ASN A 271 22.21 -5.15 29.50
N ARG A 272 23.17 -4.83 28.60
CA ARG A 272 23.65 -3.45 28.43
C ARG A 272 22.85 -2.64 27.41
N LYS A 273 21.99 -3.27 26.61
CA LYS A 273 21.25 -2.58 25.59
C LYS A 273 19.82 -2.30 26.03
N PRO A 274 19.30 -1.09 25.78
CA PRO A 274 17.90 -0.81 26.02
C PRO A 274 17.03 -1.77 25.21
N THR A 275 16.04 -2.34 25.87
CA THR A 275 15.09 -3.28 25.26
C THR A 275 13.71 -2.64 25.22
N THR A 276 13.06 -2.69 24.08
CA THR A 276 11.67 -2.24 23.89
C THR A 276 10.81 -3.42 23.50
N VAL A 277 9.74 -3.63 24.25
CA VAL A 277 8.67 -4.59 23.91
C VAL A 277 7.61 -3.84 23.11
N ILE A 278 7.23 -4.36 21.95
CA ILE A 278 6.21 -3.76 21.09
C ILE A 278 5.00 -4.70 21.02
N PHE A 279 3.85 -4.21 21.46
CA PHE A 279 2.55 -4.83 21.25
C PHE A 279 1.91 -4.25 20.00
N PRO A 280 1.19 -5.06 19.22
CA PRO A 280 0.53 -4.60 17.99
C PRO A 280 -0.69 -3.71 18.28
N GLU A 281 -1.30 -3.18 17.23
CA GLU A 281 -2.65 -2.64 17.31
C GLU A 281 -3.60 -3.74 17.81
N SER A 282 -4.40 -3.42 18.81
CA SER A 282 -5.21 -4.40 19.55
C SER A 282 -6.69 -4.10 19.43
N PRO A 283 -7.56 -5.12 19.28
CA PRO A 283 -9.00 -4.93 19.37
C PRO A 283 -9.48 -4.61 20.80
N MET A 284 -8.58 -4.62 21.79
CA MET A 284 -8.90 -4.33 23.18
C MET A 284 -9.00 -2.84 23.51
N ASN A 285 -8.62 -1.95 22.60
CA ASN A 285 -8.76 -0.48 22.72
C ASN A 285 -8.42 0.05 24.13
N PHE A 286 -7.19 -0.18 24.59
CA PHE A 286 -6.74 0.36 25.87
C PHE A 286 -6.83 1.88 25.88
N ALA A 287 -7.27 2.48 27.00
CA ALA A 287 -7.23 3.92 27.21
C ALA A 287 -6.21 4.19 28.32
N TYR A 288 -4.95 4.42 27.96
CA TYR A 288 -3.87 4.51 28.95
C TYR A 288 -4.08 5.66 29.93
N ASP A 289 -4.44 6.85 29.43
CA ASP A 289 -4.62 8.03 30.28
C ASP A 289 -5.89 7.97 31.17
N GLU A 290 -6.86 7.11 30.86
CA GLU A 290 -8.14 7.00 31.57
C GLU A 290 -8.34 5.68 32.33
N ASP A 291 -7.45 4.68 32.17
CA ASP A 291 -7.53 3.37 32.82
C ASP A 291 -6.37 3.18 33.82
N PRO A 292 -6.52 3.59 35.11
CA PRO A 292 -5.49 3.42 36.13
C PRO A 292 -5.07 1.97 36.37
N GLU A 293 -6.02 1.01 36.20
CA GLU A 293 -5.70 -0.41 36.33
C GLU A 293 -4.76 -0.87 35.22
N PHE A 294 -5.00 -0.44 33.99
CA PHE A 294 -4.11 -0.74 32.87
C PHE A 294 -2.76 -0.03 33.02
N GLN A 295 -2.75 1.25 33.47
CA GLN A 295 -1.51 1.97 33.76
C GLN A 295 -0.65 1.23 34.76
N GLU A 296 -1.23 0.81 35.91
CA GLU A 296 -0.49 0.08 36.95
C GLU A 296 0.03 -1.26 36.41
N PHE A 297 -0.82 -2.00 35.68
CA PHE A 297 -0.48 -3.30 35.08
C PHE A 297 0.72 -3.20 34.13
N ILE A 298 0.69 -2.28 33.17
CA ILE A 298 1.73 -2.18 32.15
C ILE A 298 3.01 -1.54 32.70
N SER A 299 2.88 -0.60 33.64
CA SER A 299 4.01 0.03 34.34
C SER A 299 4.73 -0.98 35.23
N ALA A 300 3.99 -1.82 35.96
CA ALA A 300 4.59 -2.90 36.77
C ALA A 300 5.33 -3.92 35.88
N PHE A 301 4.83 -4.23 34.70
CA PHE A 301 5.53 -5.07 33.73
C PHE A 301 6.83 -4.42 33.26
N ALA A 302 6.77 -3.15 32.85
CA ALA A 302 7.94 -2.40 32.38
C ALA A 302 9.03 -2.33 33.45
N ALA A 303 8.66 -2.00 34.70
CA ALA A 303 9.57 -1.88 35.82
C ALA A 303 10.20 -3.22 36.22
N ARG A 304 9.39 -4.28 36.34
CA ARG A 304 9.87 -5.62 36.73
C ARG A 304 10.91 -6.17 35.76
N ASN A 305 10.74 -5.89 34.49
CA ASN A 305 11.60 -6.42 33.41
C ASN A 305 12.67 -5.40 32.95
N ASN A 306 12.65 -4.18 33.48
CA ASN A 306 13.52 -3.08 33.06
C ASN A 306 13.50 -2.83 31.54
N VAL A 307 12.30 -2.71 30.95
CA VAL A 307 12.07 -2.54 29.52
C VAL A 307 11.20 -1.33 29.21
N HIS A 308 11.41 -0.73 28.05
CA HIS A 308 10.42 0.17 27.46
C HIS A 308 9.27 -0.66 26.87
N VAL A 309 8.07 -0.08 26.85
CA VAL A 309 6.90 -0.74 26.23
C VAL A 309 6.24 0.23 25.28
N LEU A 310 6.04 -0.22 24.04
CA LEU A 310 5.26 0.47 23.02
C LEU A 310 3.99 -0.33 22.79
N PHE A 311 2.84 0.32 22.90
CA PHE A 311 1.53 -0.33 22.75
C PHE A 311 0.52 0.62 22.08
N ASN A 312 -0.54 0.05 21.52
CA ASN A 312 -1.65 0.80 20.95
C ASN A 312 -2.68 1.13 22.03
N ALA A 313 -3.20 2.36 22.01
CA ALA A 313 -4.20 2.86 22.95
C ALA A 313 -5.20 3.79 22.26
N ALA A 314 -6.41 3.89 22.82
CA ALA A 314 -7.39 4.92 22.49
C ALA A 314 -7.20 6.08 23.49
N GLU A 315 -6.45 7.11 23.10
CA GLU A 315 -6.13 8.24 23.98
C GLU A 315 -7.14 9.39 23.82
N PRO A 316 -7.52 10.08 24.91
CA PRO A 316 -8.60 11.07 24.86
C PRO A 316 -8.20 12.32 24.06
N ASP A 317 -9.07 12.72 23.13
CA ASP A 317 -9.06 14.06 22.53
C ASP A 317 -10.02 14.95 23.29
N LEU A 318 -9.49 15.68 24.28
CA LEU A 318 -10.27 16.55 25.14
C LEU A 318 -10.93 17.71 24.40
N SER A 319 -10.38 18.12 23.24
CA SER A 319 -10.91 19.23 22.45
C SER A 319 -12.16 18.84 21.66
N ASN A 320 -12.22 17.60 21.14
CA ASN A 320 -13.30 17.12 20.31
C ASN A 320 -14.23 16.11 21.02
N LYS A 321 -13.97 15.77 22.27
CA LYS A 321 -14.69 14.73 23.04
C LYS A 321 -14.71 13.39 22.31
N LYS A 322 -13.58 13.03 21.73
CA LYS A 322 -13.34 11.81 20.98
C LYS A 322 -12.06 11.14 21.50
N TYR A 323 -11.61 10.14 20.77
CA TYR A 323 -10.35 9.47 21.05
C TYR A 323 -9.44 9.51 19.82
N PHE A 324 -8.14 9.52 20.05
CA PHE A 324 -7.15 9.21 19.02
C PHE A 324 -6.87 7.70 19.02
N ASN A 325 -6.62 7.13 17.86
CA ASN A 325 -5.96 5.82 17.77
C ASN A 325 -4.46 6.09 17.89
N SER A 326 -3.86 5.74 19.05
CA SER A 326 -2.53 6.18 19.42
C SER A 326 -1.55 5.03 19.61
N ALA A 327 -0.27 5.31 19.39
CA ALA A 327 0.84 4.51 19.84
C ALA A 327 1.49 5.21 21.05
N VAL A 328 1.46 4.57 22.21
CA VAL A 328 1.96 5.11 23.47
C VAL A 328 3.21 4.35 23.90
N MET A 329 4.25 5.08 24.30
CA MET A 329 5.50 4.51 24.79
C MET A 329 5.76 4.91 26.24
N ILE A 330 6.03 3.91 27.08
CA ILE A 330 6.44 4.11 28.48
C ILE A 330 7.88 3.64 28.69
N ASP A 331 8.55 4.26 29.66
CA ASP A 331 9.89 3.87 30.11
C ASP A 331 9.84 2.74 31.18
N PRO A 332 11.02 2.22 31.61
CA PRO A 332 11.07 1.21 32.65
C PRO A 332 10.54 1.68 34.03
N GLN A 333 10.34 2.97 34.25
CA GLN A 333 9.72 3.53 35.44
C GLN A 333 8.20 3.65 35.32
N GLY A 334 7.63 3.25 34.19
CA GLY A 334 6.20 3.34 33.90
C GLY A 334 5.73 4.73 33.49
N LYS A 335 6.64 5.65 33.19
CA LYS A 335 6.31 7.01 32.76
C LYS A 335 6.08 7.04 31.24
N LYS A 336 5.00 7.67 30.80
CA LYS A 336 4.76 7.95 29.36
C LYS A 336 5.84 8.92 28.87
N ILE A 337 6.62 8.49 27.87
CA ILE A 337 7.74 9.24 27.29
C ILE A 337 7.50 9.67 25.84
N ALA A 338 6.56 9.04 25.13
CA ALA A 338 6.17 9.42 23.79
C ALA A 338 4.76 8.95 23.48
N GLN A 339 4.09 9.68 22.58
CA GLN A 339 2.80 9.33 22.02
C GLN A 339 2.79 9.75 20.54
N TYR A 340 2.19 8.96 19.70
CA TYR A 340 1.88 9.28 18.31
C TYR A 340 0.40 9.02 18.07
N ASP A 341 -0.30 9.96 17.48
CA ASP A 341 -1.72 9.87 17.16
C ASP A 341 -1.90 9.66 15.65
N LYS A 342 -2.65 8.63 15.29
CA LYS A 342 -2.88 8.21 13.90
C LYS A 342 -3.38 9.35 13.02
N ILE A 343 -2.64 9.63 11.94
CA ILE A 343 -2.93 10.74 11.00
C ILE A 343 -3.92 10.29 9.92
N TYR A 344 -3.77 9.07 9.39
CA TYR A 344 -4.61 8.55 8.31
C TYR A 344 -5.58 7.50 8.83
N LEU A 345 -6.82 7.91 9.09
CA LEU A 345 -7.87 7.02 9.59
C LEU A 345 -8.49 6.18 8.47
N VAL A 346 -8.89 4.96 8.80
CA VAL A 346 -9.58 4.06 7.85
C VAL A 346 -10.98 4.60 7.56
N PRO A 347 -11.31 4.90 6.27
CA PRO A 347 -12.65 5.32 5.91
C PRO A 347 -13.70 4.27 6.27
N PHE A 348 -14.81 4.68 6.87
CA PHE A 348 -15.93 3.86 7.36
C PHE A 348 -15.58 2.86 8.49
N GLY A 349 -14.32 2.78 8.90
CA GLY A 349 -13.90 2.03 10.09
C GLY A 349 -13.63 2.97 11.26
N GLU A 350 -12.78 3.96 11.06
CA GLU A 350 -12.33 4.92 12.08
C GLU A 350 -12.84 6.34 11.84
N SER A 351 -13.17 6.66 10.59
CA SER A 351 -13.71 7.99 10.21
C SER A 351 -14.78 7.88 9.14
N VAL A 352 -15.67 8.85 9.10
CA VAL A 352 -16.68 8.98 8.03
C VAL A 352 -16.31 10.20 7.18
N PRO A 353 -16.15 10.05 5.85
CA PRO A 353 -15.94 11.19 4.95
C PRO A 353 -17.04 12.25 5.09
N ALA A 354 -16.66 13.50 5.15
CA ALA A 354 -17.56 14.62 5.46
C ALA A 354 -18.91 14.64 4.70
N PRO A 355 -18.99 14.33 3.39
CA PRO A 355 -20.26 14.29 2.68
C PRO A 355 -21.24 13.21 3.15
N LEU A 356 -20.76 12.18 3.85
CA LEU A 356 -21.53 11.00 4.23
C LEU A 356 -21.83 10.95 5.74
N GLN A 357 -21.31 11.89 6.53
CA GLN A 357 -21.48 11.92 7.99
C GLN A 357 -22.94 11.96 8.43
N SER A 358 -23.83 12.58 7.65
CA SER A 358 -25.26 12.66 7.97
C SER A 358 -26.04 11.36 7.68
N ILE A 359 -25.45 10.42 6.93
CA ILE A 359 -26.11 9.20 6.45
C ILE A 359 -25.63 7.97 7.24
N VAL A 360 -24.40 8.03 7.76
CA VAL A 360 -23.77 6.90 8.47
C VAL A 360 -24.07 7.02 9.97
N PRO A 361 -24.39 5.91 10.66
CA PRO A 361 -24.65 5.91 12.10
C PRO A 361 -23.49 6.48 12.92
N ALA A 362 -23.80 7.22 13.98
CA ALA A 362 -22.83 7.99 14.78
C ALA A 362 -21.73 7.16 15.46
N PHE A 363 -21.90 5.85 15.58
CA PHE A 363 -20.89 4.94 16.15
C PHE A 363 -19.76 4.59 15.15
N VAL A 364 -19.94 4.89 13.87
CA VAL A 364 -18.93 4.73 12.84
C VAL A 364 -18.10 6.01 12.78
N GLY A 365 -16.79 5.92 12.94
CA GLY A 365 -15.91 7.09 12.80
C GLY A 365 -15.78 7.92 14.06
N SER A 366 -15.45 7.29 15.19
CA SER A 366 -15.32 7.94 16.50
C SER A 366 -13.93 8.50 16.80
N PHE A 367 -12.93 8.27 15.96
CA PHE A 367 -11.57 8.74 16.21
C PHE A 367 -11.32 10.15 15.66
N SER A 368 -10.40 10.85 16.33
CA SER A 368 -9.84 12.13 15.88
C SER A 368 -8.60 11.89 15.03
N TYR A 369 -8.32 12.79 14.11
CA TYR A 369 -7.10 12.76 13.28
C TYR A 369 -5.92 13.33 14.06
N GLY A 370 -4.80 12.60 14.11
CA GLY A 370 -3.51 13.15 14.48
C GLY A 370 -3.00 14.14 13.43
N ASN A 371 -2.04 14.96 13.79
CA ASN A 371 -1.47 15.99 12.91
C ASN A 371 0.04 16.15 13.04
N GLU A 372 0.68 15.39 13.95
CA GLU A 372 2.10 15.48 14.20
C GLU A 372 2.83 14.19 13.81
N TYR A 373 4.03 14.36 13.27
CA TYR A 373 4.91 13.26 12.88
C TYR A 373 5.94 13.02 14.00
N ASP A 374 5.48 12.51 15.13
CA ASP A 374 6.31 12.29 16.30
C ASP A 374 7.24 11.09 16.11
N LEU A 375 8.47 11.22 16.61
CA LEU A 375 9.45 10.16 16.60
C LEU A 375 9.63 9.60 18.00
N LEU A 376 9.56 8.28 18.11
CA LEU A 376 9.73 7.56 19.37
C LEU A 376 11.20 7.16 19.58
N PRO A 377 11.73 7.25 20.82
CA PRO A 377 13.11 6.85 21.09
C PRO A 377 13.26 5.31 21.15
N LEU A 378 14.29 4.79 20.48
CA LEU A 378 14.70 3.38 20.56
C LEU A 378 16.20 3.32 20.90
N GLY A 379 16.55 3.53 22.16
CA GLY A 379 17.94 3.78 22.54
C GLY A 379 18.45 5.07 21.92
N ASP A 380 19.55 4.99 21.15
CA ASP A 380 20.10 6.15 20.41
C ASP A 380 19.43 6.37 19.04
N ALA A 381 18.62 5.41 18.57
CA ALA A 381 17.86 5.50 17.34
C ALA A 381 16.48 6.12 17.56
N LYS A 382 15.88 6.60 16.48
CA LYS A 382 14.52 7.18 16.46
C LYS A 382 13.62 6.41 15.50
N ALA A 383 12.39 6.14 15.93
CA ALA A 383 11.40 5.43 15.11
C ALA A 383 10.21 6.30 14.75
N GLY A 384 9.78 6.26 13.49
CA GLY A 384 8.46 6.71 13.07
C GLY A 384 7.46 5.57 13.15
N VAL A 385 6.26 5.80 13.70
CA VAL A 385 5.24 4.77 13.86
C VAL A 385 4.13 4.96 12.83
N MET A 386 3.74 3.88 12.18
CA MET A 386 2.58 3.78 11.29
C MET A 386 1.58 2.82 11.93
N ILE A 387 0.34 3.24 12.12
CA ILE A 387 -0.71 2.39 12.67
C ILE A 387 -1.56 1.83 11.53
N CYS A 388 -1.47 0.52 11.29
CA CYS A 388 -2.31 -0.25 10.36
C CYS A 388 -2.31 0.36 8.94
N PHE A 389 -3.44 0.87 8.47
CA PHE A 389 -3.64 1.46 7.14
C PHE A 389 -2.60 2.53 6.75
N GLU A 390 -1.91 3.12 7.71
CA GLU A 390 -0.91 4.17 7.47
C GLU A 390 0.31 3.69 6.68
N SER A 391 0.66 2.41 6.73
CA SER A 391 1.74 1.86 5.91
C SER A 391 1.47 1.96 4.40
N HIS A 392 0.21 2.22 4.03
CA HIS A 392 -0.19 2.48 2.66
C HIS A 392 0.35 3.84 2.12
N PHE A 393 0.63 4.81 3.00
CA PHE A 393 0.99 6.18 2.62
C PHE A 393 2.51 6.37 2.60
N GLY A 394 3.11 6.37 1.40
CA GLY A 394 4.54 6.66 1.22
C GLY A 394 4.93 8.06 1.70
N SER A 395 4.01 9.03 1.63
CA SER A 395 4.21 10.38 2.15
C SER A 395 4.45 10.38 3.66
N LEU A 396 3.73 9.57 4.45
CA LEU A 396 3.89 9.49 5.89
C LEU A 396 5.29 8.96 6.26
N SER A 397 5.69 7.83 5.71
CA SER A 397 7.00 7.23 5.97
C SER A 397 8.14 8.14 5.52
N ARG A 398 7.95 8.87 4.43
CA ARG A 398 8.88 9.89 3.95
C ARG A 398 9.05 11.04 4.95
N GLU A 399 7.97 11.59 5.49
CA GLU A 399 8.02 12.67 6.48
C GLU A 399 8.74 12.23 7.76
N TYR A 400 8.55 11.01 8.24
CA TYR A 400 9.32 10.50 9.36
C TYR A 400 10.83 10.50 9.09
N VAL A 401 11.25 10.05 7.90
CA VAL A 401 12.68 10.02 7.55
C VAL A 401 13.24 11.43 7.37
N LEU A 402 12.47 12.37 6.84
CA LEU A 402 12.86 13.79 6.76
C LEU A 402 13.03 14.42 8.16
N LYS A 403 12.25 13.99 9.15
CA LYS A 403 12.39 14.38 10.56
C LYS A 403 13.51 13.61 11.30
N GLY A 404 14.17 12.67 10.65
CA GLY A 404 15.32 11.95 11.18
C GLY A 404 15.00 10.57 11.77
N ALA A 405 13.95 9.90 11.31
CA ALA A 405 13.71 8.51 11.66
C ALA A 405 14.81 7.60 11.11
N ASP A 406 15.33 6.75 11.96
CA ASP A 406 16.29 5.70 11.64
C ASP A 406 15.58 4.40 11.25
N ILE A 407 14.37 4.21 11.76
CA ILE A 407 13.58 2.98 11.71
C ILE A 407 12.12 3.37 11.52
N LEU A 408 11.34 2.52 10.86
CA LEU A 408 9.89 2.60 10.83
C LEU A 408 9.29 1.43 11.62
N ILE A 409 8.22 1.67 12.34
CA ILE A 409 7.44 0.63 13.04
C ILE A 409 6.04 0.64 12.46
N GLU A 410 5.55 -0.52 12.05
CA GLU A 410 4.16 -0.71 11.70
C GLU A 410 3.47 -1.55 12.76
N MET A 411 2.52 -0.95 13.49
CA MET A 411 1.67 -1.64 14.46
C MET A 411 0.31 -1.87 13.82
N THR A 412 -0.12 -3.13 13.66
CA THR A 412 -1.35 -3.39 12.91
C THR A 412 -2.17 -4.56 13.48
N ASN A 413 -3.46 -4.53 13.11
CA ASN A 413 -4.40 -5.60 13.39
C ASN A 413 -5.20 -5.97 12.12
N ASP A 414 -4.72 -6.94 11.39
CA ASP A 414 -5.34 -7.42 10.16
C ASP A 414 -6.60 -8.28 10.39
N GLY A 415 -6.94 -8.56 11.65
CA GLY A 415 -8.01 -9.51 12.01
C GLY A 415 -9.41 -9.12 11.55
N TYR A 416 -9.67 -7.82 11.37
CA TYR A 416 -10.96 -7.36 10.83
C TYR A 416 -11.23 -7.82 9.40
N LEU A 417 -10.18 -8.17 8.67
CA LEU A 417 -10.26 -8.52 7.25
C LEU A 417 -10.12 -10.03 7.01
N GLY A 418 -9.95 -10.81 8.11
CA GLY A 418 -9.92 -12.24 8.10
C GLY A 418 -8.68 -12.88 7.47
N PRO A 419 -8.62 -14.22 7.39
CA PRO A 419 -7.55 -14.96 6.71
C PRO A 419 -7.72 -14.87 5.19
N THR A 420 -7.43 -13.71 4.63
CA THR A 420 -7.67 -13.35 3.24
C THR A 420 -6.38 -12.80 2.59
N PRO A 421 -6.36 -12.59 1.27
CA PRO A 421 -5.20 -12.01 0.57
C PRO A 421 -4.69 -10.70 1.14
N VAL A 422 -5.51 -9.98 1.89
CA VAL A 422 -5.14 -8.69 2.48
C VAL A 422 -3.92 -8.78 3.38
N LEU A 423 -3.73 -9.89 4.10
CA LEU A 423 -2.57 -10.08 4.98
C LEU A 423 -1.26 -9.89 4.22
N ARG A 424 -1.21 -10.48 3.03
CA ARG A 424 -0.06 -10.41 2.14
C ARG A 424 0.00 -9.08 1.37
N GLN A 425 -1.15 -8.54 0.95
CA GLN A 425 -1.23 -7.23 0.31
C GLN A 425 -0.82 -6.11 1.27
N HIS A 426 -1.16 -6.21 2.54
CA HIS A 426 -0.78 -5.23 3.55
C HIS A 426 0.73 -5.31 3.86
N LEU A 427 1.30 -6.51 3.95
CA LEU A 427 2.75 -6.69 4.06
C LEU A 427 3.48 -6.06 2.86
N ALA A 428 2.91 -6.15 1.65
CA ALA A 428 3.48 -5.53 0.46
C ALA A 428 3.63 -4.00 0.58
N ASN A 429 2.71 -3.32 1.29
CA ASN A 429 2.85 -1.89 1.57
C ASN A 429 4.11 -1.62 2.39
N ALA A 430 4.32 -2.36 3.48
CA ALA A 430 5.49 -2.21 4.35
C ALA A 430 6.81 -2.45 3.60
N VAL A 431 6.84 -3.41 2.68
CA VAL A 431 8.00 -3.67 1.81
C VAL A 431 8.34 -2.43 0.98
N PHE A 432 7.36 -1.80 0.36
CA PHE A 432 7.59 -0.56 -0.38
C PHE A 432 8.06 0.57 0.53
N ARG A 433 7.49 0.73 1.73
CA ARG A 433 7.94 1.76 2.68
C ARG A 433 9.40 1.59 3.05
N ALA A 434 9.85 0.36 3.28
CA ALA A 434 11.26 0.08 3.58
C ALA A 434 12.18 0.53 2.45
N VAL A 435 11.89 0.15 1.21
CA VAL A 435 12.72 0.47 0.04
C VAL A 435 12.65 1.95 -0.34
N GLU A 436 11.46 2.53 -0.36
CA GLU A 436 11.25 3.95 -0.68
C GLU A 436 12.04 4.85 0.25
N THR A 437 12.13 4.49 1.52
CA THR A 437 12.77 5.32 2.54
C THR A 437 14.22 4.93 2.81
N GLY A 438 14.66 3.73 2.42
CA GLY A 438 15.95 3.19 2.81
C GLY A 438 16.04 3.00 4.33
N ARG A 439 14.94 2.64 4.97
CA ARG A 439 14.84 2.38 6.42
C ARG A 439 14.18 1.04 6.65
N PRO A 440 14.65 0.25 7.65
CA PRO A 440 13.97 -0.98 7.99
C PRO A 440 12.58 -0.69 8.55
N VAL A 441 11.65 -1.61 8.30
CA VAL A 441 10.31 -1.61 8.89
C VAL A 441 10.17 -2.78 9.85
N LEU A 442 9.85 -2.48 11.10
CA LEU A 442 9.48 -3.45 12.12
C LEU A 442 7.95 -3.60 12.07
N ARG A 443 7.48 -4.64 11.41
CA ARG A 443 6.04 -4.91 11.33
C ARG A 443 5.62 -5.80 12.48
N VAL A 444 4.74 -5.30 13.36
CA VAL A 444 4.22 -6.00 14.54
C VAL A 444 2.71 -6.10 14.43
N THR A 445 2.18 -7.33 14.37
CA THR A 445 0.77 -7.58 14.06
C THR A 445 0.08 -8.37 15.15
N ASN A 446 -1.26 -8.21 15.27
CA ASN A 446 -2.06 -9.07 16.14
C ASN A 446 -2.19 -10.49 15.56
N VAL A 447 -2.69 -10.62 14.34
CA VAL A 447 -2.97 -11.91 13.67
C VAL A 447 -2.36 -11.99 12.28
N GLY A 448 -1.76 -10.92 11.78
CA GLY A 448 -1.15 -10.85 10.45
C GLY A 448 0.21 -11.53 10.37
N ILE A 449 1.13 -10.94 9.63
CA ILE A 449 2.50 -11.41 9.45
C ILE A 449 3.44 -10.44 10.15
N THR A 450 3.95 -10.80 11.33
CA THR A 450 4.99 -10.05 12.03
C THR A 450 6.34 -10.36 11.41
N ALA A 451 7.12 -9.34 11.03
CA ALA A 451 8.40 -9.52 10.36
C ALA A 451 9.31 -8.30 10.50
N TYR A 452 10.61 -8.52 10.37
CA TYR A 452 11.60 -7.49 10.09
C TYR A 452 11.74 -7.34 8.57
N ILE A 453 11.51 -6.15 8.06
CA ILE A 453 11.71 -5.85 6.64
C ILE A 453 12.92 -4.93 6.57
N ASN A 454 14.00 -5.39 5.91
CA ASN A 454 15.21 -4.59 5.81
C ASN A 454 15.05 -3.46 4.76
N GLU A 455 16.04 -2.60 4.65
CA GLU A 455 16.06 -1.45 3.74
C GLU A 455 15.98 -1.84 2.24
N ARG A 456 16.22 -3.13 1.94
CA ARG A 456 16.09 -3.71 0.60
C ARG A 456 14.71 -4.33 0.36
N GLY A 457 13.80 -4.25 1.33
CA GLY A 457 12.47 -4.86 1.23
C GLY A 457 12.45 -6.38 1.41
N GLU A 458 13.54 -6.97 1.89
CA GLU A 458 13.58 -8.39 2.20
C GLU A 458 12.84 -8.65 3.53
N VAL A 459 11.87 -9.55 3.48
CA VAL A 459 11.07 -9.94 4.65
C VAL A 459 11.82 -11.04 5.40
N ILE A 460 12.31 -10.71 6.59
CA ILE A 460 13.18 -11.57 7.39
C ILE A 460 12.39 -12.14 8.56
N ASP A 461 12.51 -13.43 8.79
CA ASP A 461 11.92 -14.18 9.91
C ASP A 461 10.42 -13.88 10.12
N PRO A 462 9.56 -14.02 9.07
CA PRO A 462 8.14 -13.76 9.19
C PRO A 462 7.47 -14.81 10.10
N THR A 463 6.45 -14.37 10.84
CA THR A 463 5.57 -15.30 11.57
C THR A 463 4.52 -15.89 10.64
N GLU A 464 3.94 -17.01 11.05
CA GLU A 464 2.67 -17.46 10.48
C GLU A 464 1.52 -16.57 10.98
N SER A 465 0.55 -16.29 10.11
CA SER A 465 -0.65 -15.54 10.51
C SER A 465 -1.57 -16.40 11.38
N TYR A 466 -2.35 -15.75 12.26
CA TYR A 466 -3.27 -16.39 13.20
C TYR A 466 -2.59 -17.36 14.18
N THR A 467 -1.31 -17.13 14.49
CA THR A 467 -0.56 -17.86 15.52
C THR A 467 -0.09 -16.90 16.61
N GLU A 468 0.18 -17.44 17.79
CA GLU A 468 0.91 -16.74 18.86
C GLU A 468 2.39 -16.89 18.62
N ASP A 469 3.09 -15.77 18.55
CA ASP A 469 4.53 -15.80 18.30
C ASP A 469 5.25 -14.56 18.84
N THR A 470 6.57 -14.62 18.89
CA THR A 470 7.42 -13.51 19.28
C THR A 470 8.64 -13.45 18.38
N ARG A 471 9.12 -12.24 18.10
CA ARG A 471 10.37 -12.02 17.36
C ARG A 471 11.30 -11.12 18.15
N ILE A 472 12.59 -11.38 18.03
CA ILE A 472 13.63 -10.60 18.70
C ILE A 472 14.56 -10.04 17.63
N TRP A 473 14.61 -8.70 17.56
CA TRP A 473 15.41 -8.00 16.58
C TRP A 473 16.42 -7.08 17.24
N SER A 474 17.51 -6.82 16.55
CA SER A 474 18.48 -5.78 16.89
C SER A 474 18.38 -4.65 15.89
N VAL A 475 18.28 -3.44 16.36
CA VAL A 475 18.17 -2.25 15.53
C VAL A 475 19.33 -1.30 15.76
N SER A 476 19.67 -0.52 14.74
CA SER A 476 20.78 0.41 14.77
C SER A 476 20.35 1.74 14.18
N LYS A 477 21.00 2.80 14.63
CA LYS A 477 20.88 4.13 14.04
C LYS A 477 21.28 4.09 12.57
N SER A 478 20.56 4.80 11.72
CA SER A 478 20.91 4.94 10.31
C SER A 478 22.13 5.84 10.12
N ASP A 479 22.73 5.79 8.94
CA ASP A 479 23.81 6.72 8.56
C ASP A 479 23.29 8.10 8.12
N GLY A 480 21.96 8.32 8.15
CA GLY A 480 21.32 9.55 7.71
C GLY A 480 21.17 9.69 6.21
N SER A 481 21.62 8.70 5.41
CA SER A 481 21.44 8.74 3.96
C SER A 481 19.95 8.76 3.58
N GLN A 482 19.63 9.41 2.48
CA GLN A 482 18.26 9.53 1.98
C GLN A 482 18.18 9.04 0.55
N THR A 483 17.18 8.25 0.26
CA THR A 483 16.85 7.84 -1.11
C THR A 483 16.43 9.04 -1.96
N PHE A 484 16.41 8.87 -3.28
CA PHE A 484 15.91 9.91 -4.17
C PHE A 484 14.41 10.18 -3.90
N TYR A 485 13.64 9.14 -3.63
CA TYR A 485 12.23 9.28 -3.25
C TYR A 485 12.05 10.11 -1.96
N VAL A 486 12.85 9.89 -0.92
CA VAL A 486 12.78 10.70 0.30
C VAL A 486 13.06 12.17 0.01
N ARG A 487 14.04 12.48 -0.83
CA ARG A 487 14.40 13.87 -1.15
C ARG A 487 13.32 14.58 -1.94
N TYR A 488 12.76 13.93 -2.96
CA TYR A 488 11.92 14.58 -3.96
C TYR A 488 10.44 14.13 -3.96
N GLY A 489 10.07 13.14 -3.13
CA GLY A 489 8.69 12.64 -3.00
C GLY A 489 8.15 12.08 -4.30
N ASP A 490 6.91 12.40 -4.61
CA ASP A 490 6.19 11.89 -5.78
C ASP A 490 6.55 12.62 -7.10
N TRP A 491 7.80 13.08 -7.22
CA TRP A 491 8.29 13.82 -8.37
C TRP A 491 8.03 13.12 -9.70
N PHE A 492 8.15 11.78 -9.71
CA PHE A 492 7.97 10.99 -10.92
C PHE A 492 6.50 10.93 -11.36
N ALA A 493 5.58 10.85 -10.42
CA ALA A 493 4.15 10.91 -10.69
C ALA A 493 3.74 12.29 -11.25
N TRP A 494 4.31 13.37 -10.71
CA TRP A 494 4.14 14.71 -11.26
C TRP A 494 4.71 14.84 -12.66
N PHE A 495 5.90 14.28 -12.91
CA PHE A 495 6.48 14.24 -14.26
C PHE A 495 5.58 13.51 -15.25
N CYS A 496 5.06 12.32 -14.90
CA CYS A 496 4.11 11.59 -15.73
C CYS A 496 2.83 12.39 -15.99
N SER A 497 2.36 13.13 -14.99
CA SER A 497 1.18 13.99 -15.10
C SER A 497 1.41 15.14 -16.09
N ILE A 498 2.55 15.81 -16.01
CA ILE A 498 2.93 16.89 -16.93
C ILE A 498 3.05 16.35 -18.36
N VAL A 499 3.70 15.20 -18.56
CA VAL A 499 3.82 14.56 -19.88
C VAL A 499 2.45 14.21 -20.44
N THR A 500 1.57 13.60 -19.63
CA THR A 500 0.21 13.22 -20.06
C THR A 500 -0.61 14.43 -20.47
N LEU A 501 -0.61 15.48 -19.66
CA LEU A 501 -1.36 16.71 -19.94
C LEU A 501 -0.77 17.45 -21.16
N GLY A 502 0.56 17.49 -21.28
CA GLY A 502 1.25 18.07 -22.45
C GLY A 502 0.88 17.34 -23.75
N LEU A 503 0.89 16.02 -23.75
CA LEU A 503 0.48 15.22 -24.92
C LEU A 503 -1.00 15.41 -25.27
N LEU A 504 -1.87 15.59 -24.27
CA LEU A 504 -3.28 15.93 -24.50
C LEU A 504 -3.41 17.28 -25.21
N LEU A 505 -2.72 18.31 -24.73
CA LEU A 505 -2.73 19.64 -25.35
C LEU A 505 -2.23 19.60 -26.81
N ILE A 506 -1.13 18.89 -27.07
CA ILE A 506 -0.60 18.68 -28.43
C ILE A 506 -1.62 17.94 -29.28
N GLY A 507 -2.25 16.89 -28.77
CA GLY A 507 -3.27 16.13 -29.48
C GLY A 507 -4.49 16.97 -29.87
N PHE A 508 -4.93 17.87 -29.00
CA PHE A 508 -6.01 18.82 -29.29
C PHE A 508 -5.59 19.86 -30.33
N TRP A 509 -4.40 20.43 -30.21
CA TRP A 509 -3.89 21.44 -31.16
C TRP A 509 -3.71 20.87 -32.57
N TYR A 510 -3.13 19.68 -32.72
CA TYR A 510 -2.99 18.97 -34.00
C TYR A 510 -4.35 18.69 -34.65
N GLY A 511 -5.38 18.38 -33.84
CA GLY A 511 -6.73 18.13 -34.35
C GLY A 511 -7.43 19.36 -34.90
N LYS A 512 -7.17 20.53 -34.32
CA LYS A 512 -7.76 21.78 -34.77
C LYS A 512 -7.15 22.24 -36.10
N ASN A 513 -5.85 22.15 -36.26
CA ASN A 513 -5.19 22.59 -37.51
C ASN A 513 -5.52 21.69 -38.70
N ASN A 514 -5.65 20.37 -38.54
CA ASN A 514 -6.04 19.48 -39.64
C ASN A 514 -7.51 19.61 -40.03
N SER A 515 -8.40 20.09 -39.18
CA SER A 515 -9.78 20.38 -39.53
C SER A 515 -9.92 21.65 -40.37
N GLU A 516 -9.01 22.61 -40.25
CA GLU A 516 -9.00 23.84 -41.07
C GLU A 516 -8.52 23.59 -42.51
N TYR A 517 -7.59 22.61 -42.71
CA TYR A 517 -7.13 22.24 -44.08
C TYR A 517 -8.13 21.46 -44.89
N VAL A 518 -9.11 20.75 -44.25
CA VAL A 518 -10.15 19.99 -44.97
C VAL A 518 -11.30 20.89 -45.45
N ILE A 519 -11.40 22.11 -44.94
CA ILE A 519 -12.49 23.05 -45.31
C ILE A 519 -12.11 23.92 -46.54
N THR A 520 -10.83 23.94 -46.93
CA THR A 520 -10.35 24.76 -48.06
C THR A 520 -10.28 24.04 -49.41
N ASP A 521 -10.59 22.73 -49.47
CA ASP A 521 -10.61 21.92 -50.70
C ASP A 521 -12.01 21.38 -51.04
N LYS A 522 -13.05 22.20 -50.92
CA LYS A 522 -14.40 21.93 -51.48
C LYS A 522 -14.87 23.11 -52.34
#